data_35e965fe965b7ab21e86d01640ea7488
#
_entry.id   35e965fe965b7ab21e86d01640ea7488
#
_cell.length_a   1.000
_cell.length_b   1.000
_cell.length_c   1.000
_cell.angle_alpha   90.00
_cell.angle_beta   90.00
_cell.angle_gamma   90.00
#
_symmetry.space_group_name_H-M   'P 1'
#
loop_
_entity.id
_entity.type
_entity.pdbx_description
1 polymer ?
#
loop_
_entity_poly.entity_id
_entity_poly.type
_entity_poly.pdbx_seq_one_letter_code
_entity_poly.pdbx_strand_id
1 'polypeptide(L)'
;MEPIIQIKNLSKRFDSGDGQVAALNDISIDVGRGEIFGVIGLSGAGKSTLVRCINLLERPTSGQVVVDGQEMTALTAKELREARKSIGMIFQSFNLLMQRTAISNICFPMELAGTPRKEAEARARELLELVGLADKAGAYPAQLSGGQKQRIAIARALATNPKVLLCDEATSALDPKTTRDILRLIRDINRELGITVVVITHDMKVIEEICSRVAILDHGNLAETGSVEEVFSNPKTEAGRRLVYPDGVPEELLPQLWEGGRSRVIRVAFNGGTSYQPLIASLAIDCGVKANILGADTRNIGGRAFGTMLLGLPEDEQQAAAAMAYLTGQKDITVEEVRDYHD
;
A
#
# COMPACT_ATOMS: atom_id res chain seq x y z
N MET A 1 14.12 -15.72 -6.05
CA MET A 1 14.41 -15.76 -4.60
C MET A 1 13.26 -16.48 -3.91
N GLU A 2 13.56 -17.28 -2.90
CA GLU A 2 12.51 -17.96 -2.13
C GLU A 2 11.72 -16.91 -1.31
N PRO A 3 10.38 -16.89 -1.41
CA PRO A 3 9.58 -15.90 -0.68
C PRO A 3 9.62 -16.16 0.84
N ILE A 4 9.59 -15.09 1.62
CA ILE A 4 9.54 -15.18 3.09
C ILE A 4 8.11 -15.39 3.59
N ILE A 5 7.11 -14.85 2.87
CA ILE A 5 5.69 -15.11 3.16
C ILE A 5 5.08 -15.75 1.92
N GLN A 6 4.40 -16.87 2.09
CA GLN A 6 3.59 -17.52 1.06
C GLN A 6 2.17 -17.72 1.60
N ILE A 7 1.23 -17.20 0.85
CA ILE A 7 -0.20 -17.39 1.09
C ILE A 7 -0.72 -18.24 -0.06
N LYS A 8 -1.37 -19.37 0.23
CA LYS A 8 -1.84 -20.33 -0.78
C LYS A 8 -3.32 -20.62 -0.58
N ASN A 9 -4.14 -20.24 -1.55
CA ASN A 9 -5.59 -20.49 -1.60
C ASN A 9 -6.32 -20.13 -0.31
N LEU A 10 -5.91 -18.99 0.30
CA LEU A 10 -6.38 -18.56 1.61
C LEU A 10 -7.81 -18.05 1.52
N SER A 11 -8.71 -18.65 2.30
CA SER A 11 -10.09 -18.17 2.44
C SER A 11 -10.45 -17.97 3.90
N LYS A 12 -11.23 -16.92 4.17
CA LYS A 12 -11.77 -16.64 5.50
C LYS A 12 -13.23 -16.26 5.41
N ARG A 13 -14.05 -16.99 6.16
CA ARG A 13 -15.47 -16.70 6.34
C ARG A 13 -15.75 -16.44 7.81
N PHE A 14 -16.63 -15.50 8.07
CA PHE A 14 -17.14 -15.20 9.40
C PHE A 14 -18.62 -15.58 9.46
N ASP A 15 -19.02 -16.20 10.56
CA ASP A 15 -20.43 -16.45 10.83
C ASP A 15 -21.09 -15.14 11.29
N SER A 16 -22.13 -14.73 10.59
CA SER A 16 -23.00 -13.60 10.93
C SER A 16 -24.39 -14.12 11.23
N GLY A 17 -25.15 -13.42 12.07
CA GLY A 17 -26.52 -13.82 12.40
C GLY A 17 -27.43 -14.06 11.18
N ASP A 18 -27.11 -13.44 10.05
CA ASP A 18 -27.84 -13.54 8.78
C ASP A 18 -27.19 -14.47 7.75
N GLY A 19 -26.14 -15.22 8.13
CA GLY A 19 -25.40 -16.13 7.24
C GLY A 19 -23.88 -15.99 7.33
N GLN A 20 -23.16 -16.60 6.38
CA GLN A 20 -21.70 -16.51 6.30
C GLN A 20 -21.26 -15.36 5.40
N VAL A 21 -20.37 -14.52 5.91
CA VAL A 21 -19.71 -13.45 5.14
C VAL A 21 -18.29 -13.90 4.76
N ALA A 22 -18.01 -13.98 3.46
CA ALA A 22 -16.68 -14.25 2.96
C ALA A 22 -15.84 -12.96 3.00
N ALA A 23 -14.87 -12.91 3.90
CA ALA A 23 -13.94 -11.78 4.02
C ALA A 23 -12.71 -11.94 3.13
N LEU A 24 -12.29 -13.18 2.83
CA LEU A 24 -11.23 -13.53 1.88
C LEU A 24 -11.67 -14.76 1.09
N ASN A 25 -11.36 -14.77 -0.19
CA ASN A 25 -11.75 -15.83 -1.10
C ASN A 25 -10.58 -16.20 -2.01
N ASP A 26 -9.99 -17.37 -1.76
CA ASP A 26 -8.95 -17.99 -2.59
C ASP A 26 -7.72 -17.10 -2.87
N ILE A 27 -7.22 -16.41 -1.85
CA ILE A 27 -6.09 -15.48 -1.99
C ILE A 27 -4.78 -16.26 -2.05
N SER A 28 -3.97 -15.99 -3.09
CA SER A 28 -2.61 -16.52 -3.24
C SER A 28 -1.63 -15.38 -3.51
N ILE A 29 -0.65 -15.17 -2.61
CA ILE A 29 0.32 -14.08 -2.65
C ILE A 29 1.67 -14.57 -2.14
N ASP A 30 2.75 -14.21 -2.83
CA ASP A 30 4.12 -14.41 -2.38
C ASP A 30 4.80 -13.06 -2.13
N VAL A 31 5.47 -12.95 -0.95
CA VAL A 31 6.24 -11.76 -0.57
C VAL A 31 7.72 -12.16 -0.44
N GLY A 32 8.59 -11.44 -1.15
CA GLY A 32 10.04 -11.69 -1.18
C GLY A 32 10.74 -11.25 0.10
N ARG A 33 11.93 -11.80 0.34
CA ARG A 33 12.77 -11.39 1.49
C ARG A 33 13.27 -9.96 1.29
N GLY A 34 13.16 -9.14 2.35
CA GLY A 34 13.66 -7.76 2.38
C GLY A 34 12.87 -6.77 1.54
N GLU A 35 11.77 -7.17 0.90
CA GLU A 35 10.92 -6.24 0.18
C GLU A 35 9.94 -5.50 1.11
N ILE A 36 9.47 -4.34 0.68
CA ILE A 36 8.31 -3.66 1.23
C ILE A 36 7.15 -3.93 0.28
N PHE A 37 6.23 -4.78 0.72
CA PHE A 37 5.07 -5.22 -0.05
C PHE A 37 3.81 -4.50 0.42
N GLY A 38 3.07 -3.91 -0.51
CA GLY A 38 1.82 -3.21 -0.24
C GLY A 38 0.59 -4.09 -0.43
N VAL A 39 -0.42 -3.91 0.42
CA VAL A 39 -1.78 -4.45 0.21
C VAL A 39 -2.75 -3.30 0.27
N ILE A 40 -3.42 -3.02 -0.83
CA ILE A 40 -4.36 -1.91 -0.95
C ILE A 40 -5.75 -2.40 -1.36
N GLY A 41 -6.77 -1.59 -1.10
CA GLY A 41 -8.16 -1.84 -1.47
C GLY A 41 -9.09 -0.91 -0.71
N LEU A 42 -10.33 -0.82 -1.15
CA LEU A 42 -11.35 -0.01 -0.49
C LEU A 42 -11.68 -0.54 0.92
N SER A 43 -12.45 0.24 1.68
CA SER A 43 -12.94 -0.21 2.99
C SER A 43 -13.75 -1.50 2.83
N GLY A 44 -13.53 -2.46 3.73
CA GLY A 44 -14.21 -3.78 3.62
C GLY A 44 -13.60 -4.77 2.62
N ALA A 45 -12.55 -4.41 1.87
CA ALA A 45 -11.92 -5.31 0.88
C ALA A 45 -11.22 -6.56 1.47
N GLY A 46 -11.11 -6.70 2.80
CA GLY A 46 -10.49 -7.86 3.46
C GLY A 46 -9.04 -7.65 3.91
N LYS A 47 -8.46 -6.47 3.72
CA LYS A 47 -7.04 -6.16 4.00
C LYS A 47 -6.60 -6.51 5.43
N SER A 48 -7.29 -5.99 6.44
CA SER A 48 -6.95 -6.26 7.85
C SER A 48 -7.20 -7.73 8.22
N THR A 49 -8.17 -8.39 7.59
CA THR A 49 -8.39 -9.83 7.75
C THR A 49 -7.20 -10.62 7.20
N LEU A 50 -6.66 -10.23 6.03
CA LEU A 50 -5.50 -10.88 5.43
C LEU A 50 -4.28 -10.80 6.35
N VAL A 51 -3.93 -9.61 6.87
CA VAL A 51 -2.76 -9.48 7.76
C VAL A 51 -2.95 -10.24 9.06
N ARG A 52 -4.17 -10.27 9.60
CA ARG A 52 -4.48 -11.07 10.80
C ARG A 52 -4.39 -12.57 10.53
N CYS A 53 -4.69 -13.02 9.31
CA CYS A 53 -4.46 -14.40 8.90
C CYS A 53 -2.95 -14.70 8.73
N ILE A 54 -2.13 -13.78 8.21
CA ILE A 54 -0.67 -13.97 8.12
C ILE A 54 -0.07 -14.24 9.51
N ASN A 55 -0.49 -13.49 10.52
CA ASN A 55 -0.03 -13.67 11.91
C ASN A 55 -0.90 -14.66 12.71
N LEU A 56 -1.85 -15.36 12.07
CA LEU A 56 -2.82 -16.27 12.71
C LEU A 56 -3.58 -15.65 13.90
N LEU A 57 -3.70 -14.31 14.00
CA LEU A 57 -4.64 -13.68 14.92
C LEU A 57 -6.07 -14.04 14.55
N GLU A 58 -6.31 -14.23 13.24
CA GLU A 58 -7.50 -14.85 12.67
C GLU A 58 -7.07 -16.16 11.98
N ARG A 59 -7.67 -17.29 12.38
CA ARG A 59 -7.45 -18.54 11.64
C ARG A 59 -8.23 -18.52 10.34
N PRO A 60 -7.58 -18.81 9.20
CA PRO A 60 -8.28 -18.98 7.94
C PRO A 60 -9.28 -20.15 8.01
N THR A 61 -10.31 -20.10 7.18
CA THR A 61 -11.27 -21.20 7.02
C THR A 61 -10.66 -22.31 6.16
N SER A 62 -9.84 -21.96 5.17
CA SER A 62 -9.07 -22.88 4.33
C SER A 62 -7.82 -22.20 3.78
N GLY A 63 -6.92 -23.00 3.17
CA GLY A 63 -5.66 -22.53 2.63
C GLY A 63 -4.52 -22.56 3.64
N GLN A 64 -3.36 -22.11 3.21
CA GLN A 64 -2.11 -22.19 3.97
C GLN A 64 -1.41 -20.84 4.05
N VAL A 65 -0.75 -20.59 5.17
CA VAL A 65 0.16 -19.46 5.38
C VAL A 65 1.50 -20.02 5.82
N VAL A 66 2.55 -19.72 5.05
CA VAL A 66 3.93 -20.06 5.35
C VAL A 66 4.70 -18.78 5.60
N VAL A 67 5.44 -18.69 6.72
CA VAL A 67 6.31 -17.57 7.05
C VAL A 67 7.69 -18.10 7.38
N ASP A 68 8.71 -17.60 6.70
CA ASP A 68 10.11 -18.03 6.84
C ASP A 68 10.30 -19.55 6.76
N GLY A 69 9.59 -20.18 5.82
CA GLY A 69 9.61 -21.64 5.60
C GLY A 69 8.77 -22.45 6.58
N GLN A 70 8.13 -21.82 7.56
CA GLN A 70 7.30 -22.51 8.55
C GLN A 70 5.81 -22.35 8.24
N GLU A 71 5.08 -23.46 8.10
CA GLU A 71 3.62 -23.43 7.87
C GLU A 71 2.88 -23.04 9.15
N MET A 72 2.47 -21.77 9.23
CA MET A 72 1.81 -21.17 10.39
C MET A 72 0.45 -21.82 10.70
N THR A 73 -0.27 -22.20 9.67
CA THR A 73 -1.62 -22.78 9.78
C THR A 73 -1.63 -24.16 10.45
N ALA A 74 -0.54 -24.89 10.38
CA ALA A 74 -0.39 -26.24 10.97
C ALA A 74 0.10 -26.22 12.43
N LEU A 75 0.55 -25.06 12.93
CA LEU A 75 1.18 -24.95 14.25
C LEU A 75 0.20 -25.13 15.41
N THR A 76 0.69 -25.78 16.47
CA THR A 76 0.04 -25.78 17.78
C THR A 76 0.10 -24.39 18.41
N ALA A 77 -0.71 -24.14 19.44
CA ALA A 77 -0.72 -22.84 20.14
C ALA A 77 0.64 -22.49 20.78
N LYS A 78 1.45 -23.47 21.18
CA LYS A 78 2.80 -23.26 21.72
C LYS A 78 3.77 -22.88 20.61
N GLU A 79 3.81 -23.63 19.53
CA GLU A 79 4.67 -23.37 18.37
C GLU A 79 4.33 -22.02 17.71
N LEU A 80 3.04 -21.69 17.62
CA LEU A 80 2.59 -20.41 17.09
C LEU A 80 3.09 -19.21 17.93
N ARG A 81 3.14 -19.33 19.27
CA ARG A 81 3.73 -18.30 20.12
C ARG A 81 5.22 -18.09 19.83
N GLU A 82 5.96 -19.18 19.60
CA GLU A 82 7.37 -19.10 19.22
C GLU A 82 7.54 -18.47 17.82
N ALA A 83 6.79 -18.94 16.84
CA ALA A 83 6.83 -18.41 15.48
C ALA A 83 6.54 -16.89 15.42
N ARG A 84 5.58 -16.43 16.22
CA ARG A 84 5.23 -15.00 16.31
C ARG A 84 6.35 -14.10 16.84
N LYS A 85 7.38 -14.62 17.48
CA LYS A 85 8.56 -13.83 17.89
C LYS A 85 9.32 -13.30 16.67
N SER A 86 9.23 -13.99 15.53
CA SER A 86 9.84 -13.58 14.26
C SER A 86 8.95 -12.61 13.44
N ILE A 87 7.76 -12.28 13.94
CA ILE A 87 6.79 -11.41 13.26
C ILE A 87 6.44 -10.23 14.16
N GLY A 88 6.88 -9.03 13.78
CA GLY A 88 6.44 -7.78 14.41
C GLY A 88 5.11 -7.33 13.82
N MET A 89 4.27 -6.70 14.64
CA MET A 89 3.00 -6.13 14.16
C MET A 89 2.78 -4.72 14.70
N ILE A 90 2.47 -3.81 13.80
CA ILE A 90 2.06 -2.43 14.10
C ILE A 90 0.57 -2.33 13.78
N PHE A 91 -0.21 -1.88 14.76
CA PHE A 91 -1.66 -1.78 14.67
C PHE A 91 -2.10 -0.35 14.38
N GLN A 92 -3.24 -0.20 13.78
CA GLN A 92 -3.87 1.08 13.45
C GLN A 92 -4.01 2.03 14.66
N SER A 93 -4.37 1.51 15.83
CA SER A 93 -4.60 2.29 17.06
C SER A 93 -3.42 2.29 18.03
N PHE A 94 -2.16 2.09 17.55
CA PHE A 94 -0.92 1.98 18.33
C PHE A 94 -0.90 0.82 19.34
N ASN A 95 -2.00 0.53 20.01
CA ASN A 95 -2.18 -0.52 21.02
C ASN A 95 -1.11 -0.52 22.12
N LEU A 96 -0.70 0.69 22.57
CA LEU A 96 0.24 0.84 23.66
C LEU A 96 -0.44 0.53 25.00
N LEU A 97 0.33 -0.07 25.90
CA LEU A 97 -0.09 -0.34 27.28
C LEU A 97 -0.07 1.00 28.03
N MET A 98 -1.25 1.57 28.27
CA MET A 98 -1.43 2.94 28.79
C MET A 98 -0.82 3.14 30.18
N GLN A 99 -0.73 2.08 30.99
CA GLN A 99 -0.17 2.11 32.34
C GLN A 99 1.32 1.79 32.39
N ARG A 100 1.98 1.61 31.23
CA ARG A 100 3.41 1.37 31.10
C ARG A 100 4.09 2.55 30.42
N THR A 101 5.32 2.86 30.84
CA THR A 101 6.17 3.85 30.17
C THR A 101 6.55 3.41 28.76
N ALA A 102 7.11 4.32 27.95
CA ALA A 102 7.60 4.01 26.60
C ALA A 102 8.60 2.86 26.58
N ILE A 103 9.63 2.92 27.44
CA ILE A 103 10.61 1.81 27.55
C ILE A 103 9.95 0.49 27.96
N SER A 104 9.02 0.51 28.94
CA SER A 104 8.32 -0.68 29.40
C SER A 104 7.38 -1.26 28.34
N ASN A 105 6.81 -0.43 27.45
CA ASN A 105 6.07 -0.91 26.29
C ASN A 105 6.97 -1.67 25.31
N ILE A 106 8.19 -1.18 25.07
CA ILE A 106 9.16 -1.84 24.19
C ILE A 106 9.71 -3.13 24.82
N CYS A 107 9.95 -3.15 26.13
CA CYS A 107 10.40 -4.35 26.84
C CYS A 107 9.36 -5.47 26.84
N PHE A 108 8.07 -5.14 26.75
CA PHE A 108 6.98 -6.11 26.98
C PHE A 108 7.04 -7.37 26.09
N PRO A 109 7.28 -7.32 24.76
CA PRO A 109 7.43 -8.54 23.96
C PRO A 109 8.62 -9.40 24.39
N MET A 110 9.72 -8.80 24.82
CA MET A 110 10.92 -9.49 25.30
C MET A 110 10.68 -10.12 26.68
N GLU A 111 9.92 -9.45 27.57
CA GLU A 111 9.46 -10.03 28.84
C GLU A 111 8.65 -11.32 28.59
N LEU A 112 7.72 -11.29 27.65
CA LEU A 112 6.93 -12.46 27.25
C LEU A 112 7.78 -13.57 26.61
N ALA A 113 8.86 -13.20 25.94
CA ALA A 113 9.81 -14.14 25.36
C ALA A 113 10.77 -14.76 26.40
N GLY A 114 10.77 -14.26 27.66
CA GLY A 114 11.65 -14.72 28.74
C GLY A 114 13.05 -14.08 28.73
N THR A 115 13.24 -12.97 27.99
CA THR A 115 14.51 -12.23 27.96
C THR A 115 14.82 -11.63 29.33
N PRO A 116 16.06 -11.75 29.84
CA PRO A 116 16.46 -11.13 31.09
C PRO A 116 16.23 -9.61 31.08
N ARG A 117 15.74 -9.07 32.20
CA ARG A 117 15.34 -7.65 32.30
C ARG A 117 16.42 -6.67 31.83
N LYS A 118 17.69 -6.90 32.21
CA LYS A 118 18.79 -6.02 31.83
C LYS A 118 19.01 -6.00 30.32
N GLU A 119 18.89 -7.13 29.65
CA GLU A 119 19.03 -7.25 28.20
C GLU A 119 17.85 -6.60 27.50
N ALA A 120 16.63 -6.81 28.00
CA ALA A 120 15.42 -6.19 27.47
C ALA A 120 15.48 -4.65 27.59
N GLU A 121 15.92 -4.12 28.74
CA GLU A 121 16.09 -2.66 28.93
C GLU A 121 17.19 -2.09 28.04
N ALA A 122 18.33 -2.78 27.86
CA ALA A 122 19.40 -2.36 26.96
C ALA A 122 18.88 -2.28 25.52
N ARG A 123 18.25 -3.35 25.04
CA ARG A 123 17.67 -3.40 23.71
C ARG A 123 16.58 -2.34 23.49
N ALA A 124 15.74 -2.11 24.50
CA ALA A 124 14.70 -1.09 24.44
C ALA A 124 15.29 0.34 24.30
N ARG A 125 16.44 0.63 24.92
CA ARG A 125 17.13 1.91 24.76
C ARG A 125 17.70 2.09 23.35
N GLU A 126 18.33 1.06 22.78
CA GLU A 126 18.79 1.07 21.39
C GLU A 126 17.63 1.37 20.43
N LEU A 127 16.48 0.72 20.65
CA LEU A 127 15.29 0.94 19.82
C LEU A 127 14.68 2.33 20.00
N LEU A 128 14.75 2.91 21.21
CA LEU A 128 14.34 4.29 21.45
C LEU A 128 15.25 5.29 20.70
N GLU A 129 16.55 5.03 20.65
CA GLU A 129 17.49 5.80 19.85
C GLU A 129 17.17 5.67 18.35
N LEU A 130 16.97 4.46 17.86
CA LEU A 130 16.61 4.17 16.47
C LEU A 130 15.36 4.95 16.02
N VAL A 131 14.34 5.06 16.87
CA VAL A 131 13.12 5.80 16.53
C VAL A 131 13.18 7.29 16.92
N GLY A 132 14.32 7.78 17.43
CA GLY A 132 14.56 9.18 17.80
C GLY A 132 13.78 9.65 19.03
N LEU A 133 13.59 8.79 20.03
CA LEU A 133 12.83 9.06 21.25
C LEU A 133 13.57 8.65 22.54
N ALA A 134 14.90 8.72 22.56
CA ALA A 134 15.72 8.36 23.73
C ALA A 134 15.33 9.15 24.98
N ASP A 135 14.97 10.44 24.82
CA ASP A 135 14.54 11.35 25.89
C ASP A 135 13.15 11.02 26.46
N LYS A 136 12.37 10.19 25.77
CA LYS A 136 10.99 9.81 26.15
C LYS A 136 10.86 8.46 26.84
N ALA A 137 11.98 7.80 27.21
CA ALA A 137 11.97 6.46 27.81
C ALA A 137 11.01 6.34 29.01
N GLY A 138 10.95 7.33 29.89
CA GLY A 138 10.09 7.36 31.06
C GLY A 138 8.68 7.89 30.83
N ALA A 139 8.35 8.39 29.63
CA ALA A 139 7.03 8.98 29.36
C ALA A 139 5.95 7.90 29.22
N TYR A 140 4.75 8.21 29.71
CA TYR A 140 3.56 7.38 29.50
C TYR A 140 2.88 7.72 28.17
N PRO A 141 2.13 6.80 27.55
CA PRO A 141 1.45 7.03 26.27
C PRO A 141 0.55 8.29 26.27
N ALA A 142 -0.06 8.63 27.40
CA ALA A 142 -0.88 9.86 27.53
C ALA A 142 -0.09 11.16 27.36
N GLN A 143 1.23 11.12 27.53
CA GLN A 143 2.15 12.26 27.43
C GLN A 143 2.80 12.38 26.04
N LEU A 144 2.47 11.46 25.10
CA LEU A 144 3.08 11.37 23.79
C LEU A 144 2.11 11.84 22.70
N SER A 145 2.63 12.52 21.68
CA SER A 145 1.89 12.83 20.46
C SER A 145 1.55 11.55 19.67
N GLY A 146 0.63 11.63 18.71
CA GLY A 146 0.28 10.49 17.83
C GLY A 146 1.50 9.89 17.12
N GLY A 147 2.34 10.73 16.53
CA GLY A 147 3.58 10.28 15.88
C GLY A 147 4.60 9.66 16.83
N GLN A 148 4.71 10.19 18.07
CA GLN A 148 5.56 9.59 19.09
C GLN A 148 5.03 8.22 19.53
N LYS A 149 3.72 8.09 19.75
CA LYS A 149 3.08 6.79 20.05
C LYS A 149 3.35 5.77 18.94
N GLN A 150 3.27 6.20 17.68
CA GLN A 150 3.56 5.32 16.54
C GLN A 150 5.02 4.88 16.51
N ARG A 151 5.97 5.78 16.77
CA ARG A 151 7.39 5.43 16.88
C ARG A 151 7.66 4.43 18.01
N ILE A 152 7.01 4.57 19.16
CA ILE A 152 7.09 3.58 20.24
C ILE A 152 6.46 2.24 19.81
N ALA A 153 5.33 2.24 19.10
CA ALA A 153 4.72 1.01 18.58
C ALA A 153 5.64 0.30 17.57
N ILE A 154 6.34 1.04 16.71
CA ILE A 154 7.37 0.51 15.80
C ILE A 154 8.52 -0.10 16.61
N ALA A 155 9.09 0.63 17.56
CA ALA A 155 10.17 0.14 18.42
C ALA A 155 9.77 -1.15 19.16
N ARG A 156 8.55 -1.20 19.70
CA ARG A 156 7.99 -2.41 20.34
C ARG A 156 7.88 -3.58 19.36
N ALA A 157 7.44 -3.33 18.12
CA ALA A 157 7.33 -4.38 17.11
C ALA A 157 8.69 -4.96 16.69
N LEU A 158 9.78 -4.17 16.84
CA LEU A 158 11.16 -4.57 16.54
C LEU A 158 11.88 -5.24 17.72
N ALA A 159 11.27 -5.26 18.91
CA ALA A 159 11.93 -5.68 20.16
C ALA A 159 12.50 -7.10 20.10
N THR A 160 11.80 -8.03 19.45
CA THR A 160 12.18 -9.45 19.32
C THR A 160 13.04 -9.75 18.08
N ASN A 161 13.59 -8.74 17.40
CA ASN A 161 14.34 -8.87 16.14
C ASN A 161 13.56 -9.65 15.07
N PRO A 162 12.35 -9.19 14.69
CA PRO A 162 11.52 -9.91 13.75
C PRO A 162 12.13 -9.94 12.34
N LYS A 163 11.81 -10.99 11.57
CA LYS A 163 12.15 -11.10 10.15
C LYS A 163 11.11 -10.44 9.26
N VAL A 164 9.88 -10.33 9.76
CA VAL A 164 8.72 -9.76 9.09
C VAL A 164 8.08 -8.70 9.98
N LEU A 165 7.73 -7.55 9.40
CA LEU A 165 6.98 -6.48 10.03
C LEU A 165 5.66 -6.30 9.29
N LEU A 166 4.55 -6.51 9.99
CA LEU A 166 3.20 -6.31 9.48
C LEU A 166 2.66 -4.95 9.95
N CYS A 167 2.28 -4.08 9.02
CA CYS A 167 1.77 -2.74 9.29
C CYS A 167 0.29 -2.67 8.89
N ASP A 168 -0.62 -2.74 9.87
CA ASP A 168 -2.07 -2.63 9.64
C ASP A 168 -2.48 -1.16 9.81
N GLU A 169 -2.65 -0.45 8.68
CA GLU A 169 -3.01 0.98 8.61
C GLU A 169 -2.19 1.88 9.56
N ALA A 170 -0.90 1.64 9.64
CA ALA A 170 0.02 2.24 10.59
C ALA A 170 0.09 3.79 10.57
N THR A 171 -0.49 4.44 9.58
CA THR A 171 -0.44 5.90 9.39
C THR A 171 -1.80 6.58 9.31
N SER A 172 -2.91 5.83 9.34
CA SER A 172 -4.27 6.36 9.12
C SER A 172 -4.73 7.41 10.14
N ALA A 173 -4.15 7.40 11.36
CA ALA A 173 -4.49 8.35 12.44
C ALA A 173 -3.50 9.52 12.55
N LEU A 174 -2.62 9.73 11.56
CA LEU A 174 -1.54 10.72 11.60
C LEU A 174 -1.75 11.82 10.55
N ASP A 175 -1.22 13.00 10.82
CA ASP A 175 -1.17 14.07 9.83
C ASP A 175 -0.20 13.75 8.67
N PRO A 176 -0.32 14.40 7.50
CA PRO A 176 0.48 14.06 6.32
C PRO A 176 1.99 14.21 6.49
N LYS A 177 2.45 15.15 7.35
CA LYS A 177 3.88 15.33 7.63
C LYS A 177 4.40 14.18 8.48
N THR A 178 3.71 13.87 9.56
CA THR A 178 4.05 12.76 10.46
C THR A 178 3.99 11.43 9.72
N THR A 179 3.00 11.23 8.84
CA THR A 179 2.91 10.05 7.97
C THR A 179 4.20 9.84 7.17
N ARG A 180 4.67 10.86 6.45
CA ARG A 180 5.93 10.78 5.69
C ARG A 180 7.13 10.45 6.56
N ASP A 181 7.22 11.02 7.75
CA ASP A 181 8.33 10.75 8.68
C ASP A 181 8.29 9.28 9.19
N ILE A 182 7.11 8.72 9.41
CA ILE A 182 6.94 7.30 9.79
C ILE A 182 7.26 6.38 8.61
N LEU A 183 6.84 6.72 7.39
CA LEU A 183 7.15 5.91 6.20
C LEU A 183 8.65 5.87 5.91
N ARG A 184 9.34 7.02 6.06
CA ARG A 184 10.81 7.07 5.96
C ARG A 184 11.46 6.18 7.02
N LEU A 185 11.02 6.26 8.27
CA LEU A 185 11.52 5.42 9.34
C LEU A 185 11.35 3.93 9.02
N ILE A 186 10.19 3.51 8.53
CA ILE A 186 9.93 2.10 8.13
C ILE A 186 10.86 1.68 7.00
N ARG A 187 11.07 2.53 5.99
CA ARG A 187 11.98 2.26 4.87
C ARG A 187 13.44 2.17 5.33
N ASP A 188 13.87 3.05 6.23
CA ASP A 188 15.23 3.03 6.76
C ASP A 188 15.46 1.75 7.59
N ILE A 189 14.50 1.36 8.44
CA ILE A 189 14.51 0.10 9.19
C ILE A 189 14.58 -1.11 8.24
N ASN A 190 13.76 -1.14 7.18
CA ASN A 190 13.81 -2.22 6.18
C ASN A 190 15.21 -2.32 5.55
N ARG A 191 15.78 -1.20 5.14
CA ARG A 191 17.11 -1.15 4.48
C ARG A 191 18.24 -1.54 5.42
N GLU A 192 18.23 -1.04 6.66
CA GLU A 192 19.32 -1.24 7.64
C GLU A 192 19.28 -2.65 8.26
N LEU A 193 18.09 -3.13 8.58
CA LEU A 193 17.90 -4.43 9.24
C LEU A 193 17.60 -5.58 8.27
N GLY A 194 17.36 -5.31 7.00
CA GLY A 194 17.01 -6.33 5.99
C GLY A 194 15.68 -7.03 6.25
N ILE A 195 14.79 -6.46 7.08
CA ILE A 195 13.50 -7.06 7.40
C ILE A 195 12.50 -6.89 6.25
N THR A 196 11.61 -7.85 6.07
CA THR A 196 10.51 -7.75 5.13
C THR A 196 9.35 -6.99 5.75
N VAL A 197 8.73 -6.09 5.02
CA VAL A 197 7.61 -5.28 5.52
C VAL A 197 6.37 -5.53 4.66
N VAL A 198 5.23 -5.78 5.30
CA VAL A 198 3.92 -5.80 4.64
C VAL A 198 3.12 -4.61 5.13
N VAL A 199 2.76 -3.70 4.22
CA VAL A 199 2.01 -2.48 4.53
C VAL A 199 0.59 -2.60 4.02
N ILE A 200 -0.36 -2.47 4.94
CA ILE A 200 -1.79 -2.40 4.60
C ILE A 200 -2.27 -0.97 4.72
N THR A 201 -2.91 -0.49 3.67
CA THR A 201 -3.45 0.86 3.63
C THR A 201 -4.58 0.97 2.61
N HIS A 202 -5.37 2.02 2.71
CA HIS A 202 -6.27 2.49 1.66
C HIS A 202 -5.71 3.73 0.94
N ASP A 203 -4.55 4.25 1.39
CA ASP A 203 -3.91 5.43 0.81
C ASP A 203 -2.85 5.02 -0.22
N MET A 204 -3.12 5.35 -1.47
CA MET A 204 -2.23 5.12 -2.62
C MET A 204 -0.85 5.75 -2.42
N LYS A 205 -0.79 6.96 -1.83
CA LYS A 205 0.45 7.69 -1.61
C LYS A 205 1.43 6.93 -0.72
N VAL A 206 0.91 6.16 0.25
CA VAL A 206 1.72 5.30 1.11
C VAL A 206 2.39 4.20 0.29
N ILE A 207 1.63 3.56 -0.61
CA ILE A 207 2.16 2.51 -1.50
C ILE A 207 3.23 3.07 -2.44
N GLU A 208 2.95 4.21 -3.08
CA GLU A 208 3.88 4.89 -3.99
C GLU A 208 5.19 5.28 -3.30
N GLU A 209 5.12 5.70 -2.04
CA GLU A 209 6.28 6.23 -1.33
C GLU A 209 7.27 5.15 -0.91
N ILE A 210 6.81 3.96 -0.47
CA ILE A 210 7.72 2.99 0.13
C ILE A 210 7.64 1.57 -0.42
N CYS A 211 6.57 1.18 -1.12
CA CYS A 211 6.41 -0.21 -1.57
C CYS A 211 7.09 -0.46 -2.93
N SER A 212 7.62 -1.66 -3.12
CA SER A 212 8.17 -2.12 -4.39
C SER A 212 7.12 -2.86 -5.23
N ARG A 213 6.29 -3.67 -4.57
CA ARG A 213 5.19 -4.44 -5.18
C ARG A 213 3.91 -4.22 -4.38
N VAL A 214 2.79 -4.45 -5.04
CA VAL A 214 1.46 -4.25 -4.45
C VAL A 214 0.50 -5.36 -4.85
N ALA A 215 -0.42 -5.70 -3.95
CA ALA A 215 -1.62 -6.48 -4.22
C ALA A 215 -2.85 -5.61 -4.00
N ILE A 216 -3.76 -5.62 -4.96
CA ILE A 216 -5.07 -4.96 -4.86
C ILE A 216 -6.09 -6.00 -4.42
N LEU A 217 -6.74 -5.76 -3.30
CA LEU A 217 -7.89 -6.55 -2.84
C LEU A 217 -9.19 -5.82 -3.16
N ASP A 218 -10.15 -6.58 -3.69
CA ASP A 218 -11.50 -6.09 -3.95
C ASP A 218 -12.51 -7.16 -3.52
N HIS A 219 -13.44 -6.80 -2.64
CA HIS A 219 -14.48 -7.69 -2.11
C HIS A 219 -13.97 -9.09 -1.69
N GLY A 220 -12.83 -9.12 -0.98
CA GLY A 220 -12.21 -10.35 -0.50
C GLY A 220 -11.43 -11.15 -1.54
N ASN A 221 -11.33 -10.70 -2.78
CA ASN A 221 -10.57 -11.34 -3.84
C ASN A 221 -9.28 -10.58 -4.15
N LEU A 222 -8.27 -11.29 -4.65
CA LEU A 222 -7.07 -10.68 -5.23
C LEU A 222 -7.41 -10.21 -6.64
N ALA A 223 -7.61 -8.90 -6.80
CA ALA A 223 -7.94 -8.33 -8.11
C ALA A 223 -6.70 -8.19 -9.01
N GLU A 224 -5.60 -7.70 -8.45
CA GLU A 224 -4.38 -7.45 -9.21
C GLU A 224 -3.14 -7.52 -8.31
N THR A 225 -2.00 -7.92 -8.85
CA THR A 225 -0.70 -7.85 -8.18
C THR A 225 0.41 -7.61 -9.19
N GLY A 226 1.42 -6.82 -8.80
CA GLY A 226 2.55 -6.49 -9.66
C GLY A 226 3.52 -5.53 -8.98
N SER A 227 4.50 -5.01 -9.72
CA SER A 227 5.28 -3.88 -9.25
C SER A 227 4.37 -2.65 -9.09
N VAL A 228 4.71 -1.77 -8.15
CA VAL A 228 3.97 -0.51 -7.95
C VAL A 228 3.95 0.29 -9.25
N GLU A 229 5.10 0.32 -9.96
CA GLU A 229 5.24 0.99 -11.25
C GLU A 229 4.24 0.46 -12.29
N GLU A 230 4.13 -0.87 -12.46
CA GLU A 230 3.22 -1.48 -13.45
C GLU A 230 1.75 -1.25 -13.11
N VAL A 231 1.38 -1.53 -11.85
CA VAL A 231 -0.02 -1.44 -11.39
C VAL A 231 -0.54 -0.01 -11.45
N PHE A 232 0.33 0.97 -11.16
CA PHE A 232 -0.07 2.38 -11.11
C PHE A 232 0.02 3.08 -12.47
N SER A 233 0.88 2.60 -13.38
CA SER A 233 0.94 3.15 -14.74
C SER A 233 -0.11 2.57 -15.67
N ASN A 234 -0.46 1.28 -15.49
CA ASN A 234 -1.38 0.56 -16.37
C ASN A 234 -2.18 -0.48 -15.59
N PRO A 235 -3.14 -0.06 -14.73
CA PRO A 235 -3.98 -0.97 -13.99
C PRO A 235 -4.83 -1.82 -14.94
N LYS A 236 -4.71 -3.14 -14.82
CA LYS A 236 -5.36 -4.11 -15.72
C LYS A 236 -6.80 -4.38 -15.35
N THR A 237 -7.13 -4.22 -14.06
CA THR A 237 -8.46 -4.54 -13.53
C THR A 237 -9.28 -3.28 -13.28
N GLU A 238 -10.60 -3.44 -13.23
CA GLU A 238 -11.50 -2.34 -12.87
C GLU A 238 -11.24 -1.84 -11.44
N ALA A 239 -11.00 -2.76 -10.49
CA ALA A 239 -10.63 -2.41 -9.13
C ALA A 239 -9.33 -1.59 -9.07
N GLY A 240 -8.32 -1.98 -9.88
CA GLY A 240 -7.08 -1.22 -10.05
C GLY A 240 -7.35 0.19 -10.60
N ARG A 241 -8.15 0.30 -11.66
CA ARG A 241 -8.51 1.58 -12.26
C ARG A 241 -9.26 2.50 -11.28
N ARG A 242 -10.22 1.98 -10.54
CA ARG A 242 -10.94 2.76 -9.51
C ARG A 242 -10.04 3.27 -8.40
N LEU A 243 -9.00 2.52 -8.03
CA LEU A 243 -8.04 2.96 -7.02
C LEU A 243 -7.02 3.95 -7.56
N VAL A 244 -6.48 3.69 -8.74
CA VAL A 244 -5.43 4.54 -9.35
C VAL A 244 -6.02 5.84 -9.89
N TYR A 245 -7.24 5.80 -10.39
CA TYR A 245 -7.95 6.94 -11.00
C TYR A 245 -9.32 7.18 -10.30
N PRO A 246 -9.34 7.53 -8.99
CA PRO A 246 -10.58 7.64 -8.22
C PRO A 246 -11.51 8.74 -8.75
N ASP A 247 -10.93 9.78 -9.35
CA ASP A 247 -11.70 10.96 -9.76
C ASP A 247 -12.31 10.83 -11.17
N GLY A 248 -12.00 9.75 -11.93
CA GLY A 248 -12.56 9.57 -13.28
C GLY A 248 -12.49 10.85 -14.14
N VAL A 249 -13.47 11.06 -14.99
CA VAL A 249 -13.82 12.41 -15.51
C VAL A 249 -14.76 13.02 -14.47
N PRO A 250 -14.47 14.23 -13.92
CA PRO A 250 -15.39 14.88 -12.99
C PRO A 250 -16.80 14.94 -13.59
N GLU A 251 -17.80 14.40 -12.87
CA GLU A 251 -19.21 14.38 -13.33
C GLU A 251 -19.70 15.78 -13.74
N GLU A 252 -19.15 16.81 -13.11
CA GLU A 252 -19.45 18.21 -13.41
C GLU A 252 -18.96 18.66 -14.80
N LEU A 253 -17.96 18.00 -15.34
CA LEU A 253 -17.41 18.29 -16.69
C LEU A 253 -18.11 17.46 -17.78
N LEU A 254 -18.71 16.33 -17.43
CA LEU A 254 -19.39 15.47 -18.39
C LEU A 254 -20.48 16.21 -19.18
N PRO A 255 -21.42 16.97 -18.57
CA PRO A 255 -22.42 17.72 -19.34
C PRO A 255 -21.82 18.74 -20.29
N GLN A 256 -20.79 19.48 -19.88
CA GLN A 256 -20.13 20.48 -20.70
C GLN A 256 -19.35 19.89 -21.88
N LEU A 257 -18.81 18.68 -21.69
CA LEU A 257 -18.13 17.91 -22.74
C LEU A 257 -19.11 17.36 -23.78
N TRP A 258 -20.34 17.03 -23.35
CA TRP A 258 -21.39 16.46 -24.19
C TRP A 258 -22.32 17.50 -24.85
N GLU A 259 -22.54 18.66 -24.20
CA GLU A 259 -23.31 19.75 -24.76
C GLU A 259 -22.59 20.47 -25.92
N GLY A 260 -21.25 20.38 -25.99
CA GLY A 260 -20.41 20.98 -27.04
C GLY A 260 -20.30 20.18 -28.35
N GLY A 261 -20.97 19.01 -28.47
CA GLY A 261 -20.91 18.12 -29.64
C GLY A 261 -19.66 17.23 -29.67
N ARG A 262 -19.82 15.95 -29.83
CA ARG A 262 -18.90 14.80 -30.15
C ARG A 262 -17.37 14.95 -29.93
N SER A 263 -16.92 15.69 -28.93
CA SER A 263 -15.49 15.74 -28.57
C SER A 263 -15.04 14.40 -28.03
N ARG A 264 -14.07 13.76 -28.67
CA ARG A 264 -13.46 12.54 -28.14
C ARG A 264 -12.62 12.89 -26.93
N VAL A 265 -12.90 12.23 -25.81
CA VAL A 265 -12.06 12.32 -24.60
C VAL A 265 -11.14 11.12 -24.57
N ILE A 266 -9.86 11.38 -24.41
CA ILE A 266 -8.85 10.33 -24.27
C ILE A 266 -8.10 10.48 -22.95
N ARG A 267 -7.74 9.36 -22.37
CA ARG A 267 -6.80 9.27 -21.25
C ARG A 267 -5.42 8.94 -21.79
N VAL A 268 -4.45 9.75 -21.44
CA VAL A 268 -3.03 9.56 -21.77
C VAL A 268 -2.29 9.27 -20.48
N ALA A 269 -1.76 8.06 -20.32
CA ALA A 269 -0.96 7.68 -19.18
C ALA A 269 0.54 7.70 -19.54
N PHE A 270 1.35 8.32 -18.69
CA PHE A 270 2.81 8.43 -18.83
C PHE A 270 3.52 7.43 -17.95
N ASN A 271 4.37 6.60 -18.53
CA ASN A 271 5.05 5.50 -17.85
C ASN A 271 6.53 5.83 -17.58
N GLY A 272 6.81 6.99 -16.99
CA GLY A 272 8.11 7.31 -16.40
C GLY A 272 9.23 7.80 -17.33
N GLY A 273 9.20 7.49 -18.64
CA GLY A 273 10.24 7.92 -19.60
C GLY A 273 9.92 9.21 -20.33
N THR A 274 8.67 9.43 -20.66
CA THR A 274 8.17 10.52 -21.52
C THR A 274 7.59 11.71 -20.77
N SER A 275 7.49 11.67 -19.45
CA SER A 275 6.95 12.77 -18.62
C SER A 275 7.72 14.09 -18.74
N TYR A 276 8.94 14.06 -19.28
CA TYR A 276 9.74 15.26 -19.57
C TYR A 276 9.58 15.77 -21.00
N GLN A 277 8.84 15.07 -21.88
CA GLN A 277 8.60 15.53 -23.24
C GLN A 277 7.41 16.50 -23.26
N PRO A 278 7.50 17.60 -24.02
CA PRO A 278 6.42 18.59 -24.11
C PRO A 278 5.28 18.07 -25.01
N LEU A 279 4.61 17.00 -24.59
CA LEU A 279 3.65 16.23 -25.39
C LEU A 279 2.55 17.10 -26.01
N ILE A 280 1.95 17.99 -25.21
CA ILE A 280 0.89 18.89 -25.68
C ILE A 280 1.43 19.91 -26.68
N ALA A 281 2.64 20.43 -26.43
CA ALA A 281 3.28 21.35 -27.37
C ALA A 281 3.60 20.65 -28.70
N SER A 282 4.11 19.40 -28.64
CA SER A 282 4.37 18.61 -29.83
C SER A 282 3.10 18.25 -30.60
N LEU A 283 2.00 17.92 -29.93
CA LEU A 283 0.70 17.74 -30.60
C LEU A 283 0.28 18.98 -31.35
N ALA A 284 0.45 20.15 -30.77
CA ALA A 284 0.07 21.41 -31.42
C ALA A 284 1.01 21.81 -32.56
N ILE A 285 2.32 21.59 -32.39
CA ILE A 285 3.35 22.04 -33.37
C ILE A 285 3.51 21.02 -34.48
N ASP A 286 3.66 19.73 -34.16
CA ASP A 286 4.03 18.70 -35.13
C ASP A 286 2.80 18.12 -35.83
N CYS A 287 1.66 18.01 -35.13
CA CYS A 287 0.41 17.48 -35.70
C CYS A 287 -0.62 18.52 -36.03
N GLY A 288 -0.41 19.79 -35.62
CA GLY A 288 -1.39 20.87 -35.82
C GLY A 288 -2.69 20.69 -35.02
N VAL A 289 -2.69 19.82 -34.01
CA VAL A 289 -3.89 19.49 -33.25
C VAL A 289 -3.96 20.29 -31.96
N LYS A 290 -5.05 20.98 -31.73
CA LYS A 290 -5.35 21.71 -30.50
C LYS A 290 -6.17 20.80 -29.59
N ALA A 291 -5.56 20.28 -28.52
CA ALA A 291 -6.24 19.47 -27.50
C ALA A 291 -6.49 20.28 -26.23
N ASN A 292 -7.64 20.09 -25.60
CA ASN A 292 -7.96 20.67 -24.30
C ASN A 292 -7.49 19.73 -23.18
N ILE A 293 -6.80 20.26 -22.17
CA ILE A 293 -6.49 19.52 -20.96
C ILE A 293 -7.71 19.62 -20.05
N LEU A 294 -8.41 18.50 -19.84
CA LEU A 294 -9.60 18.40 -19.00
C LEU A 294 -9.24 18.05 -17.56
N GLY A 295 -8.12 17.36 -17.38
CA GLY A 295 -7.54 17.02 -16.08
C GLY A 295 -6.12 16.52 -16.27
N ALA A 296 -5.28 16.71 -15.27
CA ALA A 296 -3.93 16.16 -15.25
C ALA A 296 -3.51 15.88 -13.82
N ASP A 297 -2.97 14.67 -13.58
CA ASP A 297 -2.35 14.29 -12.33
C ASP A 297 -0.97 13.74 -12.63
N THR A 298 0.05 14.25 -11.95
CA THR A 298 1.43 13.80 -12.10
C THR A 298 2.00 13.40 -10.75
N ARG A 299 2.62 12.20 -10.68
CA ARG A 299 3.17 11.61 -9.47
C ARG A 299 4.61 11.21 -9.68
N ASN A 300 5.40 11.23 -8.63
CA ASN A 300 6.79 10.76 -8.67
C ASN A 300 6.86 9.40 -7.97
N ILE A 301 7.16 8.33 -8.71
CA ILE A 301 7.32 6.98 -8.20
C ILE A 301 8.75 6.53 -8.47
N GLY A 302 9.51 6.23 -7.42
CA GLY A 302 10.89 5.77 -7.57
C GLY A 302 11.85 6.75 -8.29
N GLY A 303 11.56 8.08 -8.23
CA GLY A 303 12.35 9.12 -8.93
C GLY A 303 11.96 9.34 -10.38
N ARG A 304 10.93 8.66 -10.89
CA ARG A 304 10.36 8.84 -12.22
C ARG A 304 8.99 9.49 -12.13
N ALA A 305 8.69 10.38 -13.04
CA ALA A 305 7.37 11.00 -13.09
C ALA A 305 6.40 10.11 -13.88
N PHE A 306 5.35 9.71 -13.21
CA PHE A 306 4.18 9.04 -13.79
C PHE A 306 3.01 10.00 -13.75
N GLY A 307 2.06 9.83 -14.64
CA GLY A 307 0.90 10.68 -14.61
C GLY A 307 -0.14 10.27 -15.62
N THR A 308 -1.32 10.82 -15.44
CA THR A 308 -2.40 10.72 -16.40
C THR A 308 -2.88 12.10 -16.79
N MET A 309 -3.27 12.23 -18.03
CA MET A 309 -3.87 13.45 -18.56
C MET A 309 -5.14 13.06 -19.31
N LEU A 310 -6.21 13.77 -19.04
CA LEU A 310 -7.44 13.69 -19.82
C LEU A 310 -7.42 14.80 -20.86
N LEU A 311 -7.51 14.43 -22.12
CA LEU A 311 -7.49 15.36 -23.24
C LEU A 311 -8.80 15.29 -24.01
N GLY A 312 -9.40 16.43 -24.23
CA GLY A 312 -10.48 16.62 -25.21
C GLY A 312 -9.86 16.84 -26.60
N LEU A 313 -10.15 15.96 -27.53
CA LEU A 313 -9.70 16.07 -28.92
C LEU A 313 -10.68 16.89 -29.73
N PRO A 314 -10.23 17.54 -30.86
CA PRO A 314 -11.11 18.25 -31.77
C PRO A 314 -12.21 17.37 -32.38
N GLU A 315 -13.34 17.98 -32.77
CA GLU A 315 -14.44 17.29 -33.44
C GLU A 315 -14.06 16.79 -34.85
N ASP A 316 -13.02 17.37 -35.45
CA ASP A 316 -12.50 16.95 -36.76
C ASP A 316 -11.87 15.56 -36.68
N GLU A 317 -12.48 14.57 -37.34
CA GLU A 317 -12.03 13.19 -37.31
C GLU A 317 -10.59 13.01 -37.80
N GLN A 318 -10.12 13.84 -38.77
CA GLN A 318 -8.75 13.73 -39.29
C GLN A 318 -7.77 14.24 -38.24
N GLN A 319 -8.06 15.32 -37.56
CA GLN A 319 -7.23 15.84 -36.48
C GLN A 319 -7.24 14.90 -35.25
N ALA A 320 -8.39 14.36 -34.87
CA ALA A 320 -8.50 13.39 -33.79
C ALA A 320 -7.70 12.10 -34.10
N ALA A 321 -7.80 11.59 -35.32
CA ALA A 321 -7.03 10.43 -35.78
C ALA A 321 -5.51 10.71 -35.79
N ALA A 322 -5.10 11.90 -36.26
CA ALA A 322 -3.69 12.31 -36.23
C ALA A 322 -3.13 12.40 -34.82
N ALA A 323 -3.89 12.96 -33.85
CA ALA A 323 -3.53 13.00 -32.46
C ALA A 323 -3.38 11.60 -31.86
N MET A 324 -4.34 10.72 -32.12
CA MET A 324 -4.30 9.33 -31.66
C MET A 324 -3.09 8.57 -32.20
N ALA A 325 -2.82 8.70 -33.50
CA ALA A 325 -1.66 8.06 -34.15
C ALA A 325 -0.33 8.56 -33.57
N TYR A 326 -0.21 9.86 -33.35
CA TYR A 326 0.98 10.47 -32.76
C TYR A 326 1.20 9.97 -31.32
N LEU A 327 0.16 10.03 -30.48
CA LEU A 327 0.25 9.64 -29.08
C LEU A 327 0.54 8.13 -28.90
N THR A 328 -0.13 7.27 -29.69
CA THR A 328 0.07 5.81 -29.64
C THR A 328 1.45 5.40 -30.16
N GLY A 329 2.07 6.20 -31.01
CA GLY A 329 3.43 5.98 -31.51
C GLY A 329 4.54 6.36 -30.53
N GLN A 330 4.23 7.03 -29.42
CA GLN A 330 5.23 7.40 -28.42
C GLN A 330 5.56 6.21 -27.51
N LYS A 331 6.86 6.04 -27.17
CA LYS A 331 7.28 5.06 -26.17
C LYS A 331 6.79 5.51 -24.78
N ASP A 332 6.45 4.57 -23.93
CA ASP A 332 6.07 4.79 -22.54
C ASP A 332 4.79 5.66 -22.34
N ILE A 333 3.93 5.69 -23.36
CA ILE A 333 2.60 6.31 -23.29
C ILE A 333 1.54 5.24 -23.57
N THR A 334 0.51 5.20 -22.75
CA THR A 334 -0.71 4.42 -22.99
C THR A 334 -1.86 5.38 -23.25
N VAL A 335 -2.62 5.14 -24.33
CA VAL A 335 -3.76 5.98 -24.72
C VAL A 335 -5.02 5.12 -24.70
N GLU A 336 -6.02 5.56 -23.96
CA GLU A 336 -7.34 4.91 -23.87
C GLU A 336 -8.43 5.94 -24.23
N GLU A 337 -9.39 5.54 -25.05
CA GLU A 337 -10.58 6.35 -25.30
C GLU A 337 -11.54 6.18 -24.12
N VAL A 338 -11.93 7.29 -23.50
CA VAL A 338 -12.91 7.29 -22.41
C VAL A 338 -14.30 7.16 -23.02
N ARG A 339 -14.88 5.94 -22.93
CA ARG A 339 -16.26 5.67 -23.32
C ARG A 339 -17.15 5.84 -22.11
N ASP A 340 -18.45 6.17 -22.32
CA ASP A 340 -19.44 6.45 -21.29
C ASP A 340 -19.37 5.49 -20.09
N TYR A 341 -19.32 6.06 -18.90
CA TYR A 341 -19.45 5.36 -17.62
C TYR A 341 -20.94 5.28 -17.17
N HIS A 342 -21.80 4.85 -18.07
CA HIS A 342 -23.19 4.55 -17.75
C HIS A 342 -23.54 3.14 -18.28
N ASP A 343 -22.90 2.13 -17.66
CA ASP A 343 -23.44 0.76 -17.58
C ASP A 343 -22.85 0.03 -16.37
#